data_5bbb01d999023edc5a14e3a085dfc04e
#
_entry.id   5bbb01d999023edc5a14e3a085dfc04e
#
_cell.length_a   1.000
_cell.length_b   1.000
_cell.length_c   1.000
_cell.angle_alpha   90.00
_cell.angle_beta   90.00
_cell.angle_gamma   90.00
#
_symmetry.space_group_name_H-M   'P 1'
#
loop_
_entity.id
_entity.type
_entity.pdbx_description
1 polymer ?
#
loop_
_entity_poly.entity_id
_entity_poly.type
_entity_poly.pdbx_seq_one_letter_code
_entity_poly.pdbx_strand_id
1 'polypeptide(L)'
;MDFETREVDLANKSEEFLSVSPTGKVPVVVADGDSLYESNVVNQYLDEVFESPRLLPMDPKERAYARIWMASADDDFFPTVFVASIGRERAFSEERIAEALEKLKVSLAALENRLKGREYLVDRFSLADIAYAGNFVRLRELSESGEVSLGDYPNILAWMERIEARESFEAAA
;
A
#
# COMPACT_ATOMS: atom_id res chain seq x y z
N MET A 1 -0.18 13.33 -17.18
CA MET A 1 1.11 13.59 -16.50
C MET A 1 2.18 12.86 -17.28
N ASP A 2 3.20 13.56 -17.73
CA ASP A 2 4.34 12.95 -18.42
C ASP A 2 5.43 12.69 -17.37
N PHE A 3 5.95 11.46 -17.33
CA PHE A 3 7.02 11.07 -16.42
C PHE A 3 7.87 9.95 -17.04
N GLU A 4 9.12 9.86 -16.62
CA GLU A 4 10.04 8.79 -16.98
C GLU A 4 10.16 7.82 -15.80
N THR A 5 10.00 6.52 -16.08
CA THR A 5 10.22 5.46 -15.10
C THR A 5 11.63 4.90 -15.24
N ARG A 6 12.33 4.76 -14.12
CA ARG A 6 13.64 4.09 -14.05
C ARG A 6 13.57 2.93 -13.09
N GLU A 7 13.88 1.75 -13.57
CA GLU A 7 13.97 0.55 -12.74
C GLU A 7 15.24 0.58 -11.90
N VAL A 8 15.13 0.07 -10.68
CA VAL A 8 16.24 0.01 -9.72
C VAL A 8 16.48 -1.42 -9.29
N ASP A 9 17.72 -1.91 -9.47
CA ASP A 9 18.16 -3.16 -8.84
C ASP A 9 18.41 -2.92 -7.35
N LEU A 10 17.47 -3.34 -6.51
CA LEU A 10 17.56 -3.19 -5.06
C LEU A 10 18.64 -4.04 -4.41
N ALA A 11 19.15 -5.08 -5.10
CA ALA A 11 20.23 -5.90 -4.61
C ALA A 11 21.61 -5.26 -4.92
N ASN A 12 21.68 -4.44 -6.00
CA ASN A 12 22.90 -3.78 -6.43
C ASN A 12 22.59 -2.32 -6.82
N LYS A 13 22.35 -1.49 -5.81
CA LYS A 13 21.95 -0.09 -5.98
C LYS A 13 23.05 0.75 -6.58
N SER A 14 22.76 1.46 -7.68
CA SER A 14 23.72 2.36 -8.33
C SER A 14 23.99 3.62 -7.49
N GLU A 15 25.17 4.24 -7.70
CA GLU A 15 25.50 5.53 -7.08
C GLU A 15 24.52 6.63 -7.50
N GLU A 16 24.05 6.59 -8.77
CA GLU A 16 23.03 7.51 -9.27
C GLU A 16 21.75 7.41 -8.45
N PHE A 17 21.23 6.19 -8.23
CA PHE A 17 20.06 5.99 -7.40
C PHE A 17 20.29 6.46 -5.95
N LEU A 18 21.41 6.11 -5.35
CA LEU A 18 21.74 6.52 -3.97
C LEU A 18 21.90 8.03 -3.82
N SER A 19 22.26 8.74 -4.89
CA SER A 19 22.33 10.20 -4.86
C SER A 19 20.97 10.89 -4.76
N VAL A 20 19.90 10.25 -5.23
CA VAL A 20 18.52 10.77 -5.18
C VAL A 20 17.65 10.08 -4.12
N SER A 21 18.06 8.94 -3.58
CA SER A 21 17.35 8.19 -2.54
C SER A 21 18.14 8.16 -1.22
N PRO A 22 17.92 9.10 -0.31
CA PRO A 22 18.66 9.15 0.98
C PRO A 22 18.45 7.90 1.83
N THR A 23 17.31 7.23 1.68
CA THR A 23 16.94 6.00 2.40
C THR A 23 17.36 4.73 1.66
N GLY A 24 17.78 4.83 0.39
CA GLY A 24 18.06 3.70 -0.49
C GLY A 24 16.82 2.82 -0.76
N LYS A 25 15.62 3.36 -0.59
CA LYS A 25 14.34 2.69 -0.84
C LYS A 25 13.66 3.26 -2.10
N VAL A 26 12.75 2.48 -2.66
CA VAL A 26 11.81 2.90 -3.71
C VAL A 26 10.40 3.00 -3.11
N PRO A 27 9.52 3.86 -3.67
CA PRO A 27 9.75 4.78 -4.77
C PRO A 27 10.51 6.05 -4.36
N VAL A 28 11.15 6.67 -5.36
CA VAL A 28 11.65 8.05 -5.28
C VAL A 28 11.17 8.78 -6.52
N VAL A 29 10.65 9.97 -6.35
CA VAL A 29 10.25 10.87 -7.43
C VAL A 29 11.17 12.08 -7.41
N VAL A 30 11.76 12.41 -8.55
CA VAL A 30 12.51 13.65 -8.73
C VAL A 30 11.61 14.66 -9.44
N ALA A 31 11.29 15.76 -8.77
CA ALA A 31 10.46 16.83 -9.27
C ALA A 31 11.23 18.16 -9.14
N ASP A 32 11.43 18.86 -10.28
CA ASP A 32 12.15 20.14 -10.35
C ASP A 32 13.55 20.12 -9.70
N GLY A 33 14.20 18.95 -9.68
CA GLY A 33 15.52 18.74 -9.10
C GLY A 33 15.52 18.29 -7.63
N ASP A 34 14.38 18.29 -6.99
CA ASP A 34 14.21 17.82 -5.60
C ASP A 34 13.77 16.36 -5.55
N SER A 35 14.34 15.60 -4.61
CA SER A 35 14.00 14.19 -4.39
C SER A 35 12.91 14.05 -3.33
N LEU A 36 11.79 13.44 -3.72
CA LEU A 36 10.67 13.11 -2.84
C LEU A 36 10.63 11.59 -2.64
N TYR A 37 10.52 11.15 -1.42
CA TYR A 37 10.49 9.74 -1.03
C TYR A 37 9.40 9.50 0.03
N GLU A 38 9.19 8.25 0.44
CA GLU A 38 8.03 7.76 1.19
C GLU A 38 6.75 7.81 0.32
N SER A 39 6.28 6.65 -0.11
CA SER A 39 5.20 6.52 -1.11
C SER A 39 3.95 7.34 -0.79
N ASN A 40 3.53 7.35 0.49
CA ASN A 40 2.37 8.11 0.92
C ASN A 40 2.60 9.64 0.92
N VAL A 41 3.84 10.10 1.11
CA VAL A 41 4.20 11.51 0.97
C VAL A 41 4.20 11.92 -0.50
N VAL A 42 4.83 11.09 -1.34
CA VAL A 42 4.84 11.30 -2.80
C VAL A 42 3.42 11.34 -3.36
N ASN A 43 2.56 10.41 -2.96
CA ASN A 43 1.16 10.37 -3.40
C ASN A 43 0.39 11.64 -2.98
N GLN A 44 0.61 12.15 -1.78
CA GLN A 44 -0.03 13.41 -1.34
C GLN A 44 0.49 14.60 -2.14
N TYR A 45 1.80 14.69 -2.39
CA TYR A 45 2.37 15.73 -3.23
C TYR A 45 1.74 15.72 -4.64
N LEU A 46 1.63 14.54 -5.28
CA LEU A 46 1.00 14.41 -6.58
C LEU A 46 -0.48 14.83 -6.55
N ASP A 47 -1.21 14.47 -5.50
CA ASP A 47 -2.61 14.88 -5.31
C ASP A 47 -2.77 16.41 -5.15
N GLU A 48 -1.76 17.09 -4.58
CA GLU A 48 -1.76 18.53 -4.40
C GLU A 48 -1.36 19.29 -5.67
N VAL A 49 -0.41 18.75 -6.45
CA VAL A 49 0.12 19.40 -7.67
C VAL A 49 -0.81 19.22 -8.87
N PHE A 50 -1.46 18.05 -8.99
CA PHE A 50 -2.36 17.76 -10.10
C PHE A 50 -3.81 18.02 -9.70
N GLU A 51 -4.49 18.90 -10.45
CA GLU A 51 -5.81 19.42 -10.06
C GLU A 51 -6.95 18.39 -10.09
N SER A 52 -6.84 17.30 -10.87
CA SER A 52 -7.94 16.34 -11.02
C SER A 52 -7.46 14.99 -11.54
N PRO A 53 -8.07 13.90 -11.04
CA PRO A 53 -9.03 13.84 -9.92
C PRO A 53 -8.31 13.94 -8.56
N ARG A 54 -8.84 14.73 -7.63
CA ARG A 54 -8.37 14.74 -6.25
C ARG A 54 -8.67 13.40 -5.57
N LEU A 55 -7.64 12.78 -4.98
CA LEU A 55 -7.73 11.49 -4.30
C LEU A 55 -7.86 11.62 -2.78
N LEU A 56 -7.40 12.73 -2.20
CA LEU A 56 -7.72 13.04 -0.80
C LEU A 56 -9.10 13.72 -0.69
N PRO A 57 -9.93 13.35 0.30
CA PRO A 57 -11.22 13.98 0.55
C PRO A 57 -11.10 15.50 0.80
N MET A 58 -12.07 16.25 0.30
CA MET A 58 -12.15 17.70 0.56
C MET A 58 -12.60 17.99 1.98
N ASP A 59 -13.47 17.17 2.56
CA ASP A 59 -13.85 17.28 3.96
C ASP A 59 -12.64 17.04 4.88
N PRO A 60 -12.34 17.95 5.83
CA PRO A 60 -11.16 17.81 6.67
C PRO A 60 -11.16 16.57 7.56
N LYS A 61 -12.33 16.12 8.01
CA LYS A 61 -12.47 14.95 8.87
C LYS A 61 -12.24 13.66 8.08
N GLU A 62 -12.87 13.53 6.90
CA GLU A 62 -12.65 12.37 6.02
C GLU A 62 -11.19 12.34 5.53
N ARG A 63 -10.58 13.49 5.24
CA ARG A 63 -9.17 13.60 4.91
C ARG A 63 -8.26 13.16 6.07
N ALA A 64 -8.62 13.49 7.31
CA ALA A 64 -7.90 12.99 8.49
C ALA A 64 -8.02 11.45 8.60
N TYR A 65 -9.20 10.88 8.38
CA TYR A 65 -9.38 9.44 8.34
C TYR A 65 -8.58 8.77 7.21
N ALA A 66 -8.54 9.37 6.02
CA ALA A 66 -7.71 8.86 4.94
C ALA A 66 -6.24 8.77 5.36
N ARG A 67 -5.69 9.82 5.99
CA ARG A 67 -4.31 9.84 6.50
C ARG A 67 -4.06 8.82 7.61
N ILE A 68 -5.03 8.59 8.49
CA ILE A 68 -4.94 7.54 9.53
C ILE A 68 -4.80 6.15 8.86
N TRP A 69 -5.62 5.86 7.85
CA TRP A 69 -5.52 4.59 7.12
C TRP A 69 -4.22 4.48 6.33
N MET A 70 -3.75 5.55 5.70
CA MET A 70 -2.44 5.58 5.03
C MET A 70 -1.30 5.29 6.00
N ALA A 71 -1.30 5.89 7.19
CA ALA A 71 -0.30 5.62 8.22
C ALA A 71 -0.37 4.17 8.70
N SER A 72 -1.57 3.64 8.95
CA SER A 72 -1.75 2.23 9.32
C SER A 72 -1.27 1.27 8.23
N ALA A 73 -1.40 1.63 6.96
CA ALA A 73 -0.87 0.84 5.86
C ALA A 73 0.66 0.74 5.92
N ASP A 74 1.36 1.84 6.20
CA ASP A 74 2.82 1.89 6.24
C ASP A 74 3.40 1.30 7.53
N ASP A 75 2.80 1.64 8.68
CA ASP A 75 3.37 1.32 10.00
C ASP A 75 3.05 -0.12 10.43
N ASP A 76 1.86 -0.64 10.07
CA ASP A 76 1.37 -1.92 10.56
C ASP A 76 1.17 -2.95 9.43
N PHE A 77 0.41 -2.58 8.40
CA PHE A 77 -0.09 -3.55 7.42
C PHE A 77 1.01 -4.04 6.50
N PHE A 78 1.71 -3.14 5.82
CA PHE A 78 2.79 -3.48 4.88
C PHE A 78 3.90 -4.31 5.55
N PRO A 79 4.50 -3.90 6.70
CA PRO A 79 5.53 -4.69 7.35
C PRO A 79 5.06 -6.08 7.75
N THR A 80 3.81 -6.19 8.16
CA THR A 80 3.19 -7.46 8.58
C THR A 80 2.98 -8.39 7.40
N VAL A 81 2.39 -7.90 6.31
CA VAL A 81 2.21 -8.65 5.06
C VAL A 81 3.55 -9.08 4.48
N PHE A 82 4.54 -8.18 4.48
CA PHE A 82 5.90 -8.48 4.01
C PHE A 82 6.54 -9.63 4.77
N VAL A 83 6.52 -9.60 6.11
CA VAL A 83 7.10 -10.68 6.92
C VAL A 83 6.32 -11.99 6.72
N ALA A 84 4.98 -11.93 6.68
CA ALA A 84 4.15 -13.11 6.49
C ALA A 84 4.37 -13.77 5.12
N SER A 85 4.47 -12.99 4.04
CA SER A 85 4.53 -13.52 2.66
C SER A 85 5.93 -14.01 2.27
N ILE A 86 6.98 -13.25 2.54
CA ILE A 86 8.34 -13.59 2.08
C ILE A 86 9.31 -13.96 3.21
N GLY A 87 8.81 -14.08 4.44
CA GLY A 87 9.65 -14.32 5.61
C GLY A 87 10.46 -15.61 5.51
N ARG A 88 9.88 -16.69 4.96
CA ARG A 88 10.60 -17.96 4.75
C ARG A 88 11.70 -17.83 3.71
N GLU A 89 11.48 -17.12 2.62
CA GLU A 89 12.50 -16.85 1.60
C GLU A 89 13.64 -15.99 2.13
N ARG A 90 13.32 -15.09 3.07
CA ARG A 90 14.29 -14.20 3.75
C ARG A 90 14.91 -14.82 5.00
N ALA A 91 14.63 -16.10 5.26
CA ALA A 91 15.14 -16.85 6.42
C ALA A 91 14.80 -16.18 7.77
N PHE A 92 13.62 -15.55 7.88
CA PHE A 92 13.10 -15.10 9.17
C PHE A 92 12.68 -16.31 10.03
N SER A 93 12.74 -16.17 11.34
CA SER A 93 12.32 -17.26 12.24
C SER A 93 10.81 -17.54 12.10
N GLU A 94 10.42 -18.80 12.27
CA GLU A 94 8.99 -19.20 12.24
C GLU A 94 8.18 -18.46 13.31
N GLU A 95 8.79 -18.15 14.47
CA GLU A 95 8.16 -17.34 15.52
C GLU A 95 7.80 -15.94 15.01
N ARG A 96 8.74 -15.27 14.32
CA ARG A 96 8.50 -13.95 13.72
C ARG A 96 7.43 -13.98 12.63
N ILE A 97 7.40 -15.03 11.83
CA ILE A 97 6.37 -15.22 10.80
C ILE A 97 5.00 -15.44 11.46
N ALA A 98 4.95 -16.30 12.49
CA ALA A 98 3.70 -16.54 13.22
C ALA A 98 3.17 -15.27 13.91
N GLU A 99 4.03 -14.48 14.54
CA GLU A 99 3.63 -13.18 15.11
C GLU A 99 3.10 -12.21 14.03
N ALA A 100 3.71 -12.19 12.84
CA ALA A 100 3.24 -11.37 11.74
C ALA A 100 1.85 -11.82 11.24
N LEU A 101 1.62 -13.12 11.13
CA LEU A 101 0.31 -13.67 10.75
C LEU A 101 -0.79 -13.31 11.77
N GLU A 102 -0.49 -13.36 13.07
CA GLU A 102 -1.46 -12.95 14.10
C GLU A 102 -1.75 -11.44 14.04
N LYS A 103 -0.73 -10.60 13.84
CA LYS A 103 -0.92 -9.16 13.64
C LYS A 103 -1.72 -8.86 12.37
N LEU A 104 -1.46 -9.61 11.29
CA LEU A 104 -2.20 -9.48 10.04
C LEU A 104 -3.68 -9.77 10.23
N LYS A 105 -4.05 -10.81 10.98
CA LYS A 105 -5.45 -11.11 11.31
C LYS A 105 -6.14 -9.95 12.03
N VAL A 106 -5.43 -9.29 12.96
CA VAL A 106 -5.95 -8.11 13.67
C VAL A 106 -6.19 -6.95 12.68
N SER A 107 -5.24 -6.68 11.79
CA SER A 107 -5.36 -5.63 10.77
C SER A 107 -6.48 -5.93 9.79
N LEU A 108 -6.62 -7.19 9.34
CA LEU A 108 -7.71 -7.61 8.47
C LEU A 108 -9.08 -7.47 9.16
N ALA A 109 -9.20 -7.84 10.42
CA ALA A 109 -10.45 -7.65 11.16
C ALA A 109 -10.83 -6.16 11.30
N ALA A 110 -9.85 -5.28 11.49
CA ALA A 110 -10.08 -3.83 11.53
C ALA A 110 -10.54 -3.27 10.16
N LEU A 111 -9.89 -3.70 9.07
CA LEU A 111 -10.27 -3.35 7.70
C LEU A 111 -11.68 -3.87 7.36
N GLU A 112 -11.97 -5.14 7.66
CA GLU A 112 -13.28 -5.76 7.44
C GLU A 112 -14.39 -4.98 8.12
N ASN A 113 -14.17 -4.62 9.40
CA ASN A 113 -15.13 -3.81 10.15
C ASN A 113 -15.27 -2.39 9.58
N ARG A 114 -14.18 -1.78 9.11
CA ARG A 114 -14.20 -0.45 8.49
C ARG A 114 -15.01 -0.45 7.20
N LEU A 115 -14.83 -1.48 6.38
CA LEU A 115 -15.48 -1.63 5.07
C LEU A 115 -16.94 -2.07 5.16
N LYS A 116 -17.43 -2.44 6.33
CA LYS A 116 -18.84 -2.84 6.52
C LYS A 116 -19.79 -1.71 6.11
N GLY A 117 -20.57 -1.94 5.04
CA GLY A 117 -21.48 -0.96 4.46
C GLY A 117 -20.80 0.20 3.74
N ARG A 118 -19.53 0.05 3.36
CA ARG A 118 -18.74 1.03 2.63
C ARG A 118 -18.14 0.42 1.37
N GLU A 119 -17.98 1.23 0.36
CA GLU A 119 -17.27 0.83 -0.87
C GLU A 119 -15.76 1.02 -0.76
N TYR A 120 -15.32 2.02 0.02
CA TYR A 120 -13.93 2.43 0.20
C TYR A 120 -13.64 2.79 1.66
N LEU A 121 -12.35 2.94 2.00
CA LEU A 121 -11.91 3.24 3.37
C LEU A 121 -12.41 4.59 3.90
N VAL A 122 -12.71 5.53 3.00
CA VAL A 122 -13.40 6.80 3.31
C VAL A 122 -14.66 6.91 2.44
N ASP A 123 -15.18 8.10 2.20
CA ASP A 123 -16.43 8.36 1.45
C ASP A 123 -16.36 7.91 -0.02
N ARG A 124 -15.15 7.85 -0.58
CA ARG A 124 -14.88 7.48 -1.98
C ARG A 124 -13.49 6.86 -2.12
N PHE A 125 -13.15 6.37 -3.33
CA PHE A 125 -11.80 5.95 -3.67
C PHE A 125 -10.79 7.07 -3.40
N SER A 126 -9.72 6.75 -2.69
CA SER A 126 -8.79 7.73 -2.14
C SER A 126 -7.36 7.18 -2.04
N LEU A 127 -6.42 8.02 -1.61
CA LEU A 127 -5.06 7.59 -1.30
C LEU A 127 -4.99 6.55 -0.18
N ALA A 128 -6.01 6.48 0.69
CA ALA A 128 -6.10 5.43 1.70
C ALA A 128 -6.22 4.04 1.05
N ASP A 129 -7.05 3.90 0.03
CA ASP A 129 -7.24 2.65 -0.69
C ASP A 129 -5.98 2.27 -1.48
N ILE A 130 -5.33 3.25 -2.10
CA ILE A 130 -4.08 3.07 -2.84
C ILE A 130 -2.94 2.56 -1.93
N ALA A 131 -2.84 3.06 -0.70
CA ALA A 131 -1.81 2.64 0.25
C ALA A 131 -1.86 1.14 0.57
N TYR A 132 -3.03 0.52 0.54
CA TYR A 132 -3.20 -0.93 0.74
C TYR A 132 -3.07 -1.73 -0.56
N ALA A 133 -3.44 -1.15 -1.69
CA ALA A 133 -3.56 -1.86 -2.97
C ALA A 133 -2.26 -2.56 -3.42
N GLY A 134 -1.10 -1.98 -3.14
CA GLY A 134 0.21 -2.58 -3.42
C GLY A 134 0.48 -3.92 -2.71
N ASN A 135 -0.36 -4.30 -1.72
CA ASN A 135 -0.23 -5.55 -0.98
C ASN A 135 -1.24 -6.63 -1.42
N PHE A 136 -2.14 -6.35 -2.37
CA PHE A 136 -3.20 -7.29 -2.73
C PHE A 136 -2.68 -8.59 -3.31
N VAL A 137 -1.66 -8.53 -4.17
CA VAL A 137 -1.03 -9.73 -4.72
C VAL A 137 -0.52 -10.64 -3.59
N ARG A 138 0.22 -10.07 -2.64
CA ARG A 138 0.74 -10.83 -1.49
C ARG A 138 -0.34 -11.40 -0.58
N LEU A 139 -1.44 -10.67 -0.39
CA LEU A 139 -2.58 -11.17 0.36
C LEU A 139 -3.26 -12.36 -0.34
N ARG A 140 -3.35 -12.34 -1.67
CA ARG A 140 -3.86 -13.46 -2.45
C ARG A 140 -2.93 -14.67 -2.34
N GLU A 141 -1.62 -14.48 -2.45
CA GLU A 141 -0.61 -15.53 -2.25
C GLU A 141 -0.73 -16.18 -0.86
N LEU A 142 -0.87 -15.36 0.21
CA LEU A 142 -1.10 -15.85 1.57
C LEU A 142 -2.42 -16.61 1.72
N SER A 143 -3.44 -16.24 0.96
CA SER A 143 -4.72 -16.94 0.95
C SER A 143 -4.64 -18.27 0.20
N GLU A 144 -3.95 -18.31 -0.92
CA GLU A 144 -3.71 -19.51 -1.72
C GLU A 144 -2.86 -20.55 -0.97
N SER A 145 -1.87 -20.08 -0.20
CA SER A 145 -1.04 -20.94 0.65
C SER A 145 -1.76 -21.43 1.92
N GLY A 146 -2.95 -20.90 2.22
CA GLY A 146 -3.73 -21.27 3.40
C GLY A 146 -3.30 -20.57 4.70
N GLU A 147 -2.37 -19.62 4.64
CA GLU A 147 -1.92 -18.85 5.82
C GLU A 147 -2.98 -17.85 6.29
N VAL A 148 -3.79 -17.35 5.36
CA VAL A 148 -4.90 -16.43 5.62
C VAL A 148 -6.13 -16.92 4.83
N SER A 149 -7.31 -16.90 5.45
CA SER A 149 -8.57 -17.18 4.76
C SER A 149 -9.24 -15.86 4.37
N LEU A 150 -8.99 -15.35 3.16
CA LEU A 150 -9.66 -14.13 2.68
C LEU A 150 -11.18 -14.30 2.57
N GLY A 151 -11.68 -15.53 2.45
CA GLY A 151 -13.11 -15.84 2.47
C GLY A 151 -13.81 -15.44 3.77
N ASP A 152 -13.08 -15.32 4.87
CA ASP A 152 -13.60 -14.86 6.17
C ASP A 152 -13.80 -13.33 6.22
N TYR A 153 -13.33 -12.60 5.19
CA TYR A 153 -13.35 -11.15 5.08
C TYR A 153 -14.07 -10.68 3.82
N PRO A 154 -15.40 -10.87 3.70
CA PRO A 154 -16.14 -10.61 2.46
C PRO A 154 -16.15 -9.14 2.03
N ASN A 155 -16.09 -8.18 2.98
CA ASN A 155 -16.03 -6.77 2.62
C ASN A 155 -14.65 -6.39 2.06
N ILE A 156 -13.57 -6.99 2.58
CA ILE A 156 -12.21 -6.84 2.02
C ILE A 156 -12.16 -7.41 0.63
N LEU A 157 -12.67 -8.62 0.38
CA LEU A 157 -12.70 -9.22 -0.94
C LEU A 157 -13.41 -8.33 -1.96
N ALA A 158 -14.62 -7.88 -1.63
CA ALA A 158 -15.39 -6.99 -2.50
C ALA A 158 -14.69 -5.64 -2.76
N TRP A 159 -13.96 -5.14 -1.78
CA TRP A 159 -13.17 -3.92 -1.89
C TRP A 159 -11.92 -4.13 -2.78
N MET A 160 -11.18 -5.23 -2.60
CA MET A 160 -10.04 -5.59 -3.45
C MET A 160 -10.49 -5.73 -4.91
N GLU A 161 -11.52 -6.51 -5.19
CA GLU A 161 -12.07 -6.70 -6.53
C GLU A 161 -12.48 -5.37 -7.19
N ARG A 162 -13.08 -4.45 -6.43
CA ARG A 162 -13.47 -3.13 -6.92
C ARG A 162 -12.27 -2.26 -7.29
N ILE A 163 -11.17 -2.36 -6.55
CA ILE A 163 -9.94 -1.61 -6.82
C ILE A 163 -9.21 -2.25 -8.01
N GLU A 164 -9.09 -3.56 -8.04
CA GLU A 164 -8.45 -4.33 -9.11
C GLU A 164 -9.14 -4.16 -10.47
N ALA A 165 -10.45 -3.94 -10.47
CA ALA A 165 -11.23 -3.66 -11.69
C ALA A 165 -11.02 -2.25 -12.27
N ARG A 166 -10.22 -1.39 -11.64
CA ARG A 166 -9.92 -0.05 -12.15
C ARG A 166 -8.85 -0.10 -13.23
N GLU A 167 -9.06 0.61 -14.33
CA GLU A 167 -8.07 0.74 -15.41
C GLU A 167 -6.69 1.21 -14.88
N SER A 168 -6.69 2.09 -13.87
CA SER A 168 -5.45 2.58 -13.25
C SER A 168 -4.70 1.51 -12.45
N PHE A 169 -5.39 0.48 -11.94
CA PHE A 169 -4.75 -0.64 -11.26
C PHE A 169 -4.08 -1.57 -12.28
N GLU A 170 -4.80 -1.89 -13.36
CA GLU A 170 -4.26 -2.71 -14.45
C GLU A 170 -3.01 -2.06 -15.10
N ALA A 171 -3.03 -0.75 -15.25
CA ALA A 171 -1.90 0.00 -15.80
C ALA A 171 -0.66 0.06 -14.88
N ALA A 172 -0.83 -0.23 -13.58
CA ALA A 172 0.22 -0.20 -12.56
C ALA A 172 0.75 -1.61 -12.20
N ALA A 173 0.08 -2.68 -12.65
CA ALA A 173 0.45 -4.08 -12.43
C ALA A 173 1.48 -4.55 -13.45
#